data_d8fddd3eb02f5c39649b68d3c7738670
#
_entry.id   d8fddd3eb02f5c39649b68d3c7738670
#
_cell.length_a   1.000
_cell.length_b   1.000
_cell.length_c   1.000
_cell.angle_alpha   90.00
_cell.angle_beta   90.00
_cell.angle_gamma   90.00
#
_symmetry.space_group_name_H-M   'P 1'
#
loop_
_entity.id
_entity.type
_entity.pdbx_description
1 polymer ?
#
loop_
_entity_poly.entity_id
_entity_poly.type
_entity_poly.pdbx_seq_one_letter_code
_entity_poly.pdbx_strand_id
1 'polypeptide(L)'
;MSDEATPVVEMRDLHLAFGEKEILSGVNLSVPARARLVVLGQSGSGKSTLLRLILGILRPTGGGVRFNGLEVTRMGRRRLNRMRQKIGMVYQYSALISSLSVRDNLALPLEELTRKSRAEIDALVDEKLQLVGMADVRDKMPSELSGGMRKRIGLARGIIMDPELILYDEPSAGLDPVISSVIDELIIELSEKIGATSIIVTHEMDSAFKVATHMAMLYQGKVIADDTPERFKDSDNPIVAQFIAGDTQGPILSATSTS
;
A
#
# COMPACT_ATOMS: atom_id res chain seq x y z
N MET A 1 27.29 4.49 -18.08
CA MET A 1 26.12 3.63 -17.91
C MET A 1 25.82 3.63 -16.42
N SER A 2 24.83 4.40 -15.99
CA SER A 2 24.39 4.42 -14.60
C SER A 2 23.86 3.03 -14.25
N ASP A 3 24.39 2.48 -13.17
CA ASP A 3 23.94 1.23 -12.55
C ASP A 3 22.52 1.50 -11.98
N GLU A 4 21.49 1.45 -12.85
CA GLU A 4 20.11 1.60 -12.40
C GLU A 4 19.77 0.36 -11.58
N ALA A 5 19.78 0.54 -10.27
CA ALA A 5 19.39 -0.51 -9.33
C ALA A 5 18.02 -1.08 -9.71
N THR A 6 17.93 -2.41 -9.80
CA THR A 6 16.69 -3.12 -10.14
C THR A 6 15.54 -2.63 -9.22
N PRO A 7 14.43 -2.15 -9.77
CA PRO A 7 13.30 -1.70 -8.96
C PRO A 7 12.70 -2.84 -8.13
N VAL A 8 12.20 -2.51 -6.96
CA VAL A 8 11.54 -3.50 -6.07
C VAL A 8 10.25 -3.99 -6.70
N VAL A 9 9.46 -3.09 -7.29
CA VAL A 9 8.27 -3.43 -8.06
C VAL A 9 8.36 -2.80 -9.45
N GLU A 10 8.04 -3.58 -10.46
CA GLU A 10 7.95 -3.11 -11.84
C GLU A 10 6.69 -3.67 -12.49
N MET A 11 5.93 -2.80 -13.12
CA MET A 11 4.76 -3.14 -13.95
C MET A 11 5.06 -2.74 -15.37
N ARG A 12 4.84 -3.66 -16.30
CA ARG A 12 5.10 -3.44 -17.74
C ARG A 12 3.86 -3.80 -18.52
N ASP A 13 3.34 -2.81 -19.22
CA ASP A 13 2.17 -2.94 -20.11
C ASP A 13 1.05 -3.75 -19.42
N LEU A 14 0.76 -3.42 -18.15
CA LEU A 14 -0.09 -4.22 -17.30
C LEU A 14 -1.57 -3.98 -17.63
N HIS A 15 -2.25 -5.04 -18.04
CA HIS A 15 -3.68 -5.05 -18.33
C HIS A 15 -4.45 -5.97 -17.40
N LEU A 16 -5.65 -5.57 -17.02
CA LEU A 16 -6.59 -6.43 -16.33
C LEU A 16 -8.02 -6.12 -16.76
N ALA A 17 -8.75 -7.16 -17.15
CA ALA A 17 -10.18 -7.08 -17.44
C ALA A 17 -10.94 -8.17 -16.70
N PHE A 18 -12.20 -7.91 -16.33
CA PHE A 18 -13.18 -8.86 -15.85
C PHE A 18 -14.33 -8.94 -16.85
N GLY A 19 -14.36 -10.01 -17.64
CA GLY A 19 -15.24 -10.10 -18.80
C GLY A 19 -14.89 -8.99 -19.81
N GLU A 20 -15.87 -8.19 -20.19
CA GLU A 20 -15.68 -7.06 -21.11
C GLU A 20 -15.21 -5.77 -20.44
N LYS A 21 -15.24 -5.73 -19.10
CA LYS A 21 -14.85 -4.52 -18.33
C LYS A 21 -13.35 -4.48 -18.12
N GLU A 22 -12.65 -3.59 -18.80
CA GLU A 22 -11.25 -3.28 -18.56
C GLU A 22 -11.10 -2.44 -17.28
N ILE A 23 -10.22 -2.88 -16.38
CA ILE A 23 -9.93 -2.21 -15.10
C ILE A 23 -8.58 -1.50 -15.15
N LEU A 24 -7.59 -2.13 -15.79
CA LEU A 24 -6.26 -1.57 -16.03
C LEU A 24 -5.89 -1.75 -17.49
N SER A 25 -5.33 -0.71 -18.10
CA SER A 25 -5.06 -0.60 -19.52
C SER A 25 -3.65 -0.06 -19.77
N GLY A 26 -2.68 -0.95 -19.93
CA GLY A 26 -1.31 -0.59 -20.29
C GLY A 26 -0.57 0.16 -19.18
N VAL A 27 -0.75 -0.22 -17.90
CA VAL A 27 -0.07 0.42 -16.78
C VAL A 27 1.42 0.08 -16.79
N ASN A 28 2.24 1.14 -16.83
CA ASN A 28 3.68 1.08 -16.66
C ASN A 28 4.05 1.87 -15.41
N LEU A 29 4.76 1.24 -14.46
CA LEU A 29 5.15 1.85 -13.21
C LEU A 29 6.39 1.15 -12.65
N SER A 30 7.35 1.93 -12.16
CA SER A 30 8.60 1.42 -11.58
C SER A 30 8.79 2.00 -10.18
N VAL A 31 9.02 1.16 -9.19
CA VAL A 31 9.16 1.57 -7.80
C VAL A 31 10.56 1.22 -7.32
N PRO A 32 11.46 2.21 -7.17
CA PRO A 32 12.80 1.98 -6.69
C PRO A 32 12.82 1.56 -5.21
N ALA A 33 13.93 1.00 -4.78
CA ALA A 33 14.12 0.63 -3.37
C ALA A 33 14.02 1.86 -2.46
N ARG A 34 13.39 1.67 -1.30
CA ARG A 34 13.18 2.69 -0.27
C ARG A 34 12.30 3.88 -0.69
N ALA A 35 11.70 3.86 -1.87
CA ALA A 35 10.71 4.87 -2.26
C ALA A 35 9.40 4.67 -1.49
N ARG A 36 8.73 5.78 -1.21
CA ARG A 36 7.33 5.83 -0.79
C ARG A 36 6.52 6.34 -1.98
N LEU A 37 6.08 5.40 -2.83
CA LEU A 37 5.21 5.70 -3.96
C LEU A 37 3.78 5.85 -3.47
N VAL A 38 3.18 6.99 -3.74
CA VAL A 38 1.73 7.18 -3.55
C VAL A 38 1.01 7.11 -4.89
N VAL A 39 0.04 6.21 -4.99
CA VAL A 39 -0.83 6.08 -6.17
C VAL A 39 -2.18 6.73 -5.86
N LEU A 40 -2.43 7.86 -6.48
CA LEU A 40 -3.68 8.61 -6.40
C LEU A 40 -4.69 8.15 -7.45
N GLY A 41 -5.95 8.49 -7.23
CA GLY A 41 -7.01 8.28 -8.20
C GLY A 41 -8.39 8.17 -7.54
N GLN A 42 -9.42 8.36 -8.35
CA GLN A 42 -10.82 8.24 -7.88
C GLN A 42 -11.15 6.86 -7.34
N SER A 43 -12.23 6.77 -6.56
CA SER A 43 -12.80 5.47 -6.18
C SER A 43 -13.12 4.65 -7.44
N GLY A 44 -12.75 3.38 -7.45
CA GLY A 44 -12.97 2.51 -8.60
C GLY A 44 -11.96 2.63 -9.75
N SER A 45 -10.93 3.49 -9.65
CA SER A 45 -9.91 3.63 -10.70
C SER A 45 -8.96 2.42 -10.87
N GLY A 46 -9.01 1.45 -9.94
CA GLY A 46 -8.17 0.25 -9.99
C GLY A 46 -7.03 0.20 -8.96
N LYS A 47 -6.91 1.15 -8.04
CA LYS A 47 -5.80 1.24 -7.05
C LYS A 47 -5.64 -0.04 -6.21
N SER A 48 -6.69 -0.49 -5.52
CA SER A 48 -6.63 -1.73 -4.73
C SER A 48 -6.43 -2.98 -5.60
N THR A 49 -6.87 -2.92 -6.85
CA THR A 49 -6.64 -3.98 -7.85
C THR A 49 -5.15 -4.11 -8.18
N LEU A 50 -4.46 -2.97 -8.30
CA LEU A 50 -3.02 -2.90 -8.52
C LEU A 50 -2.25 -3.58 -7.38
N LEU A 51 -2.62 -3.33 -6.11
CA LEU A 51 -2.03 -4.01 -4.95
C LEU A 51 -2.26 -5.54 -5.00
N ARG A 52 -3.45 -5.99 -5.41
CA ARG A 52 -3.77 -7.41 -5.54
C ARG A 52 -2.97 -8.10 -6.65
N LEU A 53 -2.62 -7.39 -7.72
CA LEU A 53 -1.75 -7.88 -8.79
C LEU A 53 -0.31 -8.02 -8.31
N ILE A 54 0.22 -7.05 -7.55
CA ILE A 54 1.55 -7.14 -6.92
C ILE A 54 1.63 -8.36 -5.99
N LEU A 55 0.60 -8.61 -5.19
CA LEU A 55 0.52 -9.78 -4.33
C LEU A 55 0.31 -11.11 -5.09
N GLY A 56 0.06 -11.05 -6.40
CA GLY A 56 -0.28 -12.24 -7.20
C GLY A 56 -1.59 -12.90 -6.76
N ILE A 57 -2.50 -12.14 -6.13
CA ILE A 57 -3.87 -12.59 -5.82
C ILE A 57 -4.71 -12.61 -7.10
N LEU A 58 -4.52 -11.59 -7.96
CA LEU A 58 -5.09 -11.52 -9.29
C LEU A 58 -4.00 -11.83 -10.33
N ARG A 59 -4.43 -12.32 -11.48
CA ARG A 59 -3.58 -12.50 -12.65
C ARG A 59 -3.96 -11.47 -13.70
N PRO A 60 -3.00 -10.72 -14.26
CA PRO A 60 -3.27 -9.79 -15.34
C PRO A 60 -3.75 -10.52 -16.59
N THR A 61 -4.50 -9.83 -17.45
CA THR A 61 -4.92 -10.31 -18.76
C THR A 61 -3.85 -10.03 -19.84
N GLY A 62 -2.94 -9.08 -19.59
CA GLY A 62 -1.80 -8.75 -20.42
C GLY A 62 -0.68 -8.10 -19.63
N GLY A 63 0.52 -8.07 -20.19
CA GLY A 63 1.70 -7.53 -19.53
C GLY A 63 2.14 -8.33 -18.30
N GLY A 64 2.75 -7.67 -17.31
CA GLY A 64 3.22 -8.38 -16.12
C GLY A 64 3.65 -7.48 -14.96
N VAL A 65 3.81 -8.14 -13.81
CA VAL A 65 4.32 -7.54 -12.58
C VAL A 65 5.57 -8.28 -12.16
N ARG A 66 6.63 -7.55 -11.82
CA ARG A 66 7.86 -8.10 -11.25
C ARG A 66 8.05 -7.59 -9.82
N PHE A 67 8.53 -8.47 -8.97
CA PHE A 67 9.00 -8.16 -7.63
C PHE A 67 10.46 -8.58 -7.50
N ASN A 68 11.35 -7.65 -7.21
CA ASN A 68 12.81 -7.86 -7.21
C ASN A 68 13.30 -8.56 -8.50
N GLY A 69 12.86 -8.07 -9.66
CA GLY A 69 13.20 -8.61 -10.97
C GLY A 69 12.52 -9.93 -11.35
N LEU A 70 11.77 -10.57 -10.44
CA LEU A 70 11.14 -11.87 -10.65
C LEU A 70 9.68 -11.70 -11.06
N GLU A 71 9.29 -12.31 -12.19
CA GLU A 71 7.93 -12.25 -12.73
C GLU A 71 6.93 -12.95 -11.80
N VAL A 72 6.04 -12.17 -11.17
CA VAL A 72 5.05 -12.65 -10.19
C VAL A 72 4.06 -13.63 -10.81
N THR A 73 3.61 -13.35 -12.03
CA THR A 73 2.58 -14.15 -12.72
C THR A 73 3.06 -15.55 -13.10
N ARG A 74 4.37 -15.74 -13.19
CA ARG A 74 5.00 -17.03 -13.53
C ARG A 74 5.42 -17.82 -12.29
N MET A 75 5.19 -17.29 -11.08
CA MET A 75 5.56 -18.00 -9.85
C MET A 75 4.60 -19.14 -9.55
N GLY A 76 5.14 -20.31 -9.29
CA GLY A 76 4.39 -21.42 -8.68
C GLY A 76 4.06 -21.10 -7.20
N ARG A 77 3.04 -21.80 -6.66
CA ARG A 77 2.46 -21.55 -5.31
C ARG A 77 3.51 -21.40 -4.20
N ARG A 78 4.54 -22.27 -4.15
CA ARG A 78 5.58 -22.24 -3.10
C ARG A 78 6.43 -20.96 -3.20
N ARG A 79 6.77 -20.51 -4.42
CA ARG A 79 7.59 -19.32 -4.66
C ARG A 79 6.77 -18.05 -4.37
N LEU A 80 5.50 -18.04 -4.78
CA LEU A 80 4.57 -16.95 -4.51
C LEU A 80 4.34 -16.76 -3.00
N ASN A 81 4.18 -17.84 -2.24
CA ASN A 81 4.03 -17.74 -0.79
C ASN A 81 5.30 -17.20 -0.10
N ARG A 82 6.49 -17.61 -0.56
CA ARG A 82 7.75 -17.03 -0.06
C ARG A 82 7.90 -15.55 -0.41
N MET A 83 7.47 -15.14 -1.60
CA MET A 83 7.45 -13.74 -1.99
C MET A 83 6.52 -12.93 -1.07
N ARG A 84 5.31 -13.44 -0.80
CA ARG A 84 4.33 -12.75 0.07
C ARG A 84 4.84 -12.55 1.50
N GLN A 85 5.71 -13.40 2.02
CA GLN A 85 6.34 -13.22 3.34
C GLN A 85 7.25 -11.99 3.40
N LYS A 86 7.72 -11.49 2.25
CA LYS A 86 8.52 -10.27 2.11
C LYS A 86 7.68 -9.02 1.87
N ILE A 87 6.36 -9.15 1.84
CA ILE A 87 5.43 -8.06 1.57
C ILE A 87 4.48 -7.92 2.75
N GLY A 88 4.53 -6.76 3.40
CA GLY A 88 3.53 -6.35 4.38
C GLY A 88 2.29 -5.80 3.70
N MET A 89 1.10 -6.05 4.26
CA MET A 89 -0.15 -5.47 3.77
C MET A 89 -0.92 -4.80 4.89
N VAL A 90 -1.20 -3.52 4.70
CA VAL A 90 -2.02 -2.70 5.60
C VAL A 90 -3.33 -2.38 4.90
N TYR A 91 -4.44 -2.84 5.47
CA TYR A 91 -5.78 -2.72 4.89
C TYR A 91 -6.52 -1.51 5.43
N GLN A 92 -7.42 -0.97 4.64
CA GLN A 92 -8.28 0.17 4.96
C GLN A 92 -9.01 0.02 6.31
N TYR A 93 -9.49 -1.16 6.65
CA TYR A 93 -10.19 -1.44 7.92
C TYR A 93 -9.32 -2.23 8.91
N SER A 94 -7.98 -2.12 8.82
CA SER A 94 -6.98 -2.83 9.63
C SER A 94 -7.06 -4.35 9.54
N ALA A 95 -8.18 -4.94 9.16
CA ALA A 95 -8.43 -6.38 8.99
C ALA A 95 -7.97 -7.23 10.20
N LEU A 96 -8.09 -6.70 11.43
CA LEU A 96 -7.80 -7.45 12.65
C LEU A 96 -8.83 -8.56 12.84
N ILE A 97 -8.37 -9.71 13.27
CA ILE A 97 -9.22 -10.85 13.60
C ILE A 97 -9.86 -10.55 14.94
N SER A 98 -11.18 -10.35 14.97
CA SER A 98 -11.93 -9.89 16.13
C SER A 98 -11.93 -10.85 17.34
N SER A 99 -11.71 -12.15 17.09
CA SER A 99 -11.62 -13.20 18.10
C SER A 99 -10.22 -13.38 18.70
N LEU A 100 -9.23 -12.64 18.23
CA LEU A 100 -7.85 -12.69 18.71
C LEU A 100 -7.48 -11.39 19.40
N SER A 101 -6.65 -11.49 20.45
CA SER A 101 -6.05 -10.32 21.10
C SER A 101 -5.15 -9.55 20.13
N VAL A 102 -4.70 -8.36 20.52
CA VAL A 102 -3.68 -7.60 19.76
C VAL A 102 -2.41 -8.44 19.62
N ARG A 103 -1.93 -9.03 20.70
CA ARG A 103 -0.77 -9.94 20.68
C ARG A 103 -0.94 -11.04 19.65
N ASP A 104 -2.07 -11.74 19.67
CA ASP A 104 -2.30 -12.89 18.79
C ASP A 104 -2.50 -12.48 17.33
N ASN A 105 -3.08 -11.31 17.07
CA ASN A 105 -3.15 -10.74 15.71
C ASN A 105 -1.76 -10.47 15.11
N LEU A 106 -0.78 -10.05 15.92
CA LEU A 106 0.59 -9.82 15.46
C LEU A 106 1.38 -11.13 15.41
N ALA A 107 1.18 -12.03 16.37
CA ALA A 107 1.91 -13.28 16.47
C ALA A 107 1.54 -14.28 15.38
N LEU A 108 0.30 -14.29 14.93
CA LEU A 108 -0.23 -15.28 13.98
C LEU A 108 0.66 -15.51 12.73
N PRO A 109 1.14 -14.49 12.00
CA PRO A 109 2.03 -14.70 10.87
C PRO A 109 3.36 -15.34 11.27
N LEU A 110 3.89 -15.01 12.44
CA LEU A 110 5.15 -15.58 12.94
C LEU A 110 4.99 -17.05 13.34
N GLU A 111 3.89 -17.38 14.02
CA GLU A 111 3.55 -18.75 14.45
C GLU A 111 3.33 -19.67 13.25
N GLU A 112 2.63 -19.19 12.21
CA GLU A 112 2.30 -20.00 11.02
C GLU A 112 3.46 -20.12 10.02
N LEU A 113 4.34 -19.13 9.91
CA LEU A 113 5.30 -19.01 8.81
C LEU A 113 6.76 -19.16 9.26
N THR A 114 7.04 -19.22 10.57
CA THR A 114 8.40 -19.32 11.09
C THR A 114 8.55 -20.52 12.08
N ARG A 115 9.77 -20.75 12.53
CA ARG A 115 10.08 -21.74 13.57
C ARG A 115 10.52 -21.08 14.89
N LYS A 116 10.16 -19.80 15.07
CA LYS A 116 10.53 -19.03 16.26
C LYS A 116 9.83 -19.60 17.50
N SER A 117 10.53 -19.60 18.62
CA SER A 117 9.94 -19.93 19.92
C SER A 117 8.92 -18.87 20.34
N ARG A 118 8.04 -19.20 21.26
CA ARG A 118 7.06 -18.27 21.82
C ARG A 118 7.73 -17.01 22.40
N ALA A 119 8.86 -17.17 23.09
CA ALA A 119 9.58 -16.04 23.67
C ALA A 119 10.13 -15.09 22.59
N GLU A 120 10.66 -15.63 21.48
CA GLU A 120 11.11 -14.82 20.35
C GLU A 120 9.94 -14.07 19.64
N ILE A 121 8.79 -14.74 19.52
CA ILE A 121 7.57 -14.15 18.95
C ILE A 121 7.08 -13.04 19.85
N ASP A 122 6.98 -13.26 21.17
CA ASP A 122 6.55 -12.26 22.13
C ASP A 122 7.47 -11.03 22.10
N ALA A 123 8.77 -11.20 22.03
CA ALA A 123 9.74 -10.11 21.93
C ALA A 123 9.54 -9.28 20.64
N LEU A 124 9.29 -9.93 19.50
CA LEU A 124 9.00 -9.24 18.24
C LEU A 124 7.66 -8.48 18.29
N VAL A 125 6.63 -9.09 18.88
CA VAL A 125 5.33 -8.43 19.07
C VAL A 125 5.50 -7.16 19.90
N ASP A 126 6.21 -7.25 21.02
CA ASP A 126 6.44 -6.12 21.92
C ASP A 126 7.27 -5.03 21.21
N GLU A 127 8.28 -5.39 20.46
CA GLU A 127 9.07 -4.46 19.61
C GLU A 127 8.17 -3.71 18.62
N LYS A 128 7.33 -4.41 17.85
CA LYS A 128 6.49 -3.76 16.84
C LYS A 128 5.37 -2.92 17.48
N LEU A 129 4.86 -3.33 18.63
CA LEU A 129 3.90 -2.51 19.40
C LEU A 129 4.54 -1.22 19.91
N GLN A 130 5.79 -1.27 20.37
CA GLN A 130 6.53 -0.07 20.77
C GLN A 130 6.72 0.89 19.59
N LEU A 131 7.08 0.36 18.38
CA LEU A 131 7.28 1.18 17.19
C LEU A 131 6.05 1.99 16.79
N VAL A 132 4.84 1.49 17.07
CA VAL A 132 3.58 2.18 16.77
C VAL A 132 2.95 2.88 17.98
N GLY A 133 3.67 2.93 19.13
CA GLY A 133 3.20 3.55 20.35
C GLY A 133 1.98 2.85 20.98
N MET A 134 1.94 1.51 20.92
CA MET A 134 0.82 0.67 21.38
C MET A 134 1.26 -0.44 22.34
N ALA A 135 2.31 -0.23 23.13
CA ALA A 135 2.82 -1.24 24.07
C ALA A 135 1.78 -1.67 25.12
N ASP A 136 0.96 -0.72 25.59
CA ASP A 136 0.03 -0.94 26.72
C ASP A 136 -1.27 -1.67 26.33
N VAL A 137 -1.45 -2.03 25.04
CA VAL A 137 -2.70 -2.64 24.56
C VAL A 137 -2.53 -4.07 24.08
N ARG A 138 -1.40 -4.69 24.38
CA ARG A 138 -0.98 -6.02 23.92
C ARG A 138 -2.07 -7.09 24.11
N ASP A 139 -2.72 -7.10 25.26
CA ASP A 139 -3.69 -8.13 25.66
C ASP A 139 -5.14 -7.74 25.38
N LYS A 140 -5.38 -6.53 24.84
CA LYS A 140 -6.72 -6.07 24.49
C LYS A 140 -7.27 -6.76 23.25
N MET A 141 -8.60 -6.82 23.19
CA MET A 141 -9.32 -7.27 22.00
C MET A 141 -9.51 -6.10 21.01
N PRO A 142 -9.64 -6.35 19.71
CA PRO A 142 -9.90 -5.29 18.71
C PRO A 142 -11.15 -4.45 18.99
N SER A 143 -12.16 -5.00 19.69
CA SER A 143 -13.38 -4.29 20.10
C SER A 143 -13.13 -3.22 21.17
N GLU A 144 -12.05 -3.32 21.92
CA GLU A 144 -11.67 -2.37 22.97
C GLU A 144 -10.82 -1.19 22.46
N LEU A 145 -10.49 -1.19 21.16
CA LEU A 145 -9.62 -0.21 20.54
C LEU A 145 -10.41 0.88 19.80
N SER A 146 -9.93 2.12 19.86
CA SER A 146 -10.41 3.18 18.97
C SER A 146 -10.04 2.92 17.50
N GLY A 147 -10.63 3.67 16.56
CA GLY A 147 -10.32 3.57 15.13
C GLY A 147 -8.83 3.78 14.84
N GLY A 148 -8.24 4.84 15.39
CA GLY A 148 -6.81 5.14 15.25
C GLY A 148 -5.90 4.08 15.88
N MET A 149 -6.28 3.52 17.05
CA MET A 149 -5.53 2.42 17.66
C MET A 149 -5.56 1.17 16.77
N ARG A 150 -6.73 0.81 16.22
CA ARG A 150 -6.81 -0.33 15.27
C ARG A 150 -5.93 -0.14 14.05
N LYS A 151 -5.84 1.09 13.50
CA LYS A 151 -4.96 1.42 12.38
C LYS A 151 -3.49 1.21 12.75
N ARG A 152 -3.05 1.71 13.92
CA ARG A 152 -1.67 1.52 14.40
C ARG A 152 -1.32 0.04 14.60
N ILE A 153 -2.24 -0.76 15.15
CA ILE A 153 -2.04 -2.22 15.27
C ILE A 153 -1.99 -2.87 13.88
N GLY A 154 -2.81 -2.40 12.92
CA GLY A 154 -2.74 -2.84 11.53
C GLY A 154 -1.38 -2.56 10.88
N LEU A 155 -0.78 -1.39 11.17
CA LEU A 155 0.60 -1.05 10.76
C LEU A 155 1.61 -2.01 11.39
N ALA A 156 1.54 -2.22 12.72
CA ALA A 156 2.44 -3.14 13.44
C ALA A 156 2.37 -4.56 12.86
N ARG A 157 1.17 -5.07 12.55
CA ARG A 157 1.00 -6.36 11.90
C ARG A 157 1.57 -6.40 10.48
N GLY A 158 1.42 -5.32 9.71
CA GLY A 158 1.98 -5.20 8.37
C GLY A 158 3.50 -5.31 8.34
N ILE A 159 4.18 -4.93 9.42
CA ILE A 159 5.64 -4.94 9.52
C ILE A 159 6.20 -6.07 10.39
N ILE A 160 5.38 -6.97 10.90
CA ILE A 160 5.80 -8.01 11.87
C ILE A 160 6.83 -9.00 11.31
N MET A 161 6.85 -9.18 9.99
CA MET A 161 7.77 -10.07 9.28
C MET A 161 9.00 -9.36 8.70
N ASP A 162 9.26 -8.10 9.08
CA ASP A 162 10.32 -7.25 8.51
C ASP A 162 10.33 -7.25 6.96
N PRO A 163 9.24 -6.76 6.34
CA PRO A 163 9.05 -6.84 4.90
C PRO A 163 10.01 -5.95 4.11
N GLU A 164 10.33 -6.34 2.87
CA GLU A 164 11.06 -5.53 1.89
C GLU A 164 10.14 -4.51 1.19
N LEU A 165 8.84 -4.80 1.11
CA LEU A 165 7.79 -3.96 0.52
C LEU A 165 6.59 -3.91 1.45
N ILE A 166 6.04 -2.72 1.66
CA ILE A 166 4.79 -2.53 2.40
C ILE A 166 3.75 -1.92 1.45
N LEU A 167 2.60 -2.57 1.36
CA LEU A 167 1.44 -2.11 0.60
C LEU A 167 0.41 -1.55 1.56
N TYR A 168 -0.05 -0.32 1.29
CA TYR A 168 -1.07 0.36 2.10
C TYR A 168 -2.31 0.62 1.22
N ASP A 169 -3.45 0.11 1.65
CA ASP A 169 -4.75 0.35 1.01
C ASP A 169 -5.55 1.32 1.88
N GLU A 170 -5.57 2.61 1.51
CA GLU A 170 -6.27 3.69 2.21
C GLU A 170 -5.98 3.73 3.72
N PRO A 171 -4.72 3.89 4.16
CA PRO A 171 -4.32 3.69 5.56
C PRO A 171 -4.97 4.67 6.53
N SER A 172 -5.18 5.94 6.13
CA SER A 172 -5.77 7.02 6.95
C SER A 172 -7.28 7.18 6.76
N ALA A 173 -7.89 6.49 5.79
CA ALA A 173 -9.30 6.67 5.47
C ALA A 173 -10.24 6.47 6.66
N GLY A 174 -11.18 7.42 6.81
CA GLY A 174 -12.21 7.39 7.85
C GLY A 174 -11.74 7.83 9.23
N LEU A 175 -10.56 8.46 9.32
CA LEU A 175 -10.05 9.10 10.54
C LEU A 175 -10.23 10.62 10.45
N ASP A 176 -10.20 11.28 11.61
CA ASP A 176 -10.10 12.74 11.66
C ASP A 176 -8.72 13.22 11.19
N PRO A 177 -8.57 14.49 10.74
CA PRO A 177 -7.32 14.98 10.17
C PRO A 177 -6.10 14.88 11.11
N VAL A 178 -6.30 15.00 12.42
CA VAL A 178 -5.22 14.93 13.40
C VAL A 178 -4.69 13.50 13.49
N ILE A 179 -5.59 12.53 13.62
CA ILE A 179 -5.21 11.11 13.69
C ILE A 179 -4.66 10.62 12.34
N SER A 180 -5.21 11.09 11.21
CA SER A 180 -4.65 10.81 9.88
C SER A 180 -3.19 11.27 9.79
N SER A 181 -2.91 12.50 10.24
CA SER A 181 -1.54 13.03 10.27
C SER A 181 -0.58 12.18 11.10
N VAL A 182 -1.04 11.63 12.23
CA VAL A 182 -0.24 10.71 13.07
C VAL A 182 0.03 9.40 12.35
N ILE A 183 -0.94 8.86 11.59
CA ILE A 183 -0.73 7.63 10.79
C ILE A 183 0.29 7.89 9.67
N ASP A 184 0.22 9.05 9.01
CA ASP A 184 1.18 9.45 7.97
C ASP A 184 2.61 9.54 8.52
N GLU A 185 2.80 10.17 9.69
CA GLU A 185 4.09 10.23 10.38
C GLU A 185 4.63 8.83 10.70
N LEU A 186 3.78 7.94 11.21
CA LEU A 186 4.16 6.55 11.46
C LEU A 186 4.57 5.82 10.18
N ILE A 187 3.88 6.02 9.05
CA ILE A 187 4.26 5.42 7.76
C ILE A 187 5.66 5.90 7.35
N ILE A 188 5.95 7.18 7.49
CA ILE A 188 7.27 7.76 7.18
C ILE A 188 8.34 7.13 8.09
N GLU A 189 8.14 7.19 9.42
CA GLU A 189 9.09 6.65 10.39
C GLU A 189 9.36 5.15 10.20
N LEU A 190 8.31 4.35 9.98
CA LEU A 190 8.45 2.92 9.77
C LEU A 190 9.20 2.62 8.47
N SER A 191 8.89 3.35 7.37
CA SER A 191 9.60 3.21 6.11
C SER A 191 11.10 3.49 6.25
N GLU A 192 11.47 4.52 7.03
CA GLU A 192 12.86 4.90 7.28
C GLU A 192 13.57 3.91 8.21
N LYS A 193 12.94 3.53 9.33
CA LYS A 193 13.53 2.61 10.32
C LYS A 193 13.75 1.20 9.76
N ILE A 194 12.79 0.70 8.97
CA ILE A 194 12.86 -0.67 8.42
C ILE A 194 13.63 -0.67 7.09
N GLY A 195 13.71 0.48 6.40
CA GLY A 195 14.31 0.59 5.07
C GLY A 195 13.47 -0.10 3.99
N ALA A 196 12.18 -0.33 4.24
CA ALA A 196 11.26 -0.94 3.30
C ALA A 196 10.80 0.04 2.22
N THR A 197 10.53 -0.49 1.04
CA THR A 197 9.81 0.24 -0.02
C THR A 197 8.33 0.28 0.34
N SER A 198 7.63 1.37 0.03
CA SER A 198 6.20 1.53 0.33
C SER A 198 5.42 1.89 -0.93
N ILE A 199 4.27 1.25 -1.11
CA ILE A 199 3.25 1.65 -2.11
C ILE A 199 1.97 1.94 -1.35
N ILE A 200 1.53 3.19 -1.40
CA ILE A 200 0.36 3.69 -0.71
C ILE A 200 -0.69 4.05 -1.76
N VAL A 201 -1.87 3.44 -1.71
CA VAL A 201 -2.99 3.88 -2.53
C VAL A 201 -3.93 4.69 -1.67
N THR A 202 -4.29 5.89 -2.12
CA THR A 202 -5.20 6.78 -1.41
C THR A 202 -5.90 7.74 -2.36
N HIS A 203 -6.94 8.40 -1.88
CA HIS A 203 -7.59 9.54 -2.52
C HIS A 203 -7.44 10.82 -1.66
N GLU A 204 -6.79 10.74 -0.51
CA GLU A 204 -6.56 11.86 0.42
C GLU A 204 -5.30 12.63 0.03
N MET A 205 -5.47 13.88 -0.45
CA MET A 205 -4.38 14.67 -1.01
C MET A 205 -3.34 15.10 0.02
N ASP A 206 -3.79 15.55 1.20
CA ASP A 206 -2.88 16.02 2.25
C ASP A 206 -1.95 14.90 2.73
N SER A 207 -2.50 13.72 3.01
CA SER A 207 -1.73 12.51 3.31
C SER A 207 -0.76 12.15 2.18
N ALA A 208 -1.25 12.18 0.94
CA ALA A 208 -0.45 11.83 -0.23
C ALA A 208 0.81 12.69 -0.34
N PHE A 209 0.66 14.02 -0.29
CA PHE A 209 1.80 14.94 -0.37
C PHE A 209 2.73 14.86 0.85
N LYS A 210 2.20 14.53 2.03
CA LYS A 210 3.00 14.40 3.25
C LYS A 210 3.90 13.16 3.21
N VAL A 211 3.38 12.03 2.72
CA VAL A 211 4.06 10.73 2.80
C VAL A 211 4.94 10.45 1.59
N ALA A 212 4.57 10.95 0.40
CA ALA A 212 5.21 10.58 -0.85
C ALA A 212 6.66 11.05 -0.99
N THR A 213 7.51 10.17 -1.51
CA THR A 213 8.76 10.54 -2.22
C THR A 213 8.56 10.52 -3.73
N HIS A 214 7.50 9.85 -4.19
CA HIS A 214 7.10 9.71 -5.59
C HIS A 214 5.59 9.56 -5.67
N MET A 215 4.98 10.09 -6.71
CA MET A 215 3.53 10.09 -6.88
C MET A 215 3.14 9.62 -8.28
N ALA A 216 2.10 8.82 -8.37
CA ALA A 216 1.49 8.45 -9.64
C ALA A 216 -0.03 8.66 -9.56
N MET A 217 -0.67 9.02 -10.67
CA MET A 217 -2.14 9.10 -10.75
C MET A 217 -2.70 8.04 -11.67
N LEU A 218 -3.58 7.22 -11.10
CA LEU A 218 -4.34 6.23 -11.84
C LEU A 218 -5.73 6.78 -12.18
N TYR A 219 -5.99 6.97 -13.47
CA TYR A 219 -7.27 7.47 -13.98
C TYR A 219 -7.76 6.58 -15.12
N GLN A 220 -9.01 6.08 -15.00
CA GLN A 220 -9.62 5.17 -15.99
C GLN A 220 -8.69 4.00 -16.41
N GLY A 221 -8.06 3.37 -15.42
CA GLY A 221 -7.19 2.22 -15.62
C GLY A 221 -5.80 2.54 -16.19
N LYS A 222 -5.43 3.81 -16.37
CA LYS A 222 -4.14 4.25 -16.91
C LYS A 222 -3.38 5.11 -15.92
N VAL A 223 -2.06 5.01 -15.91
CA VAL A 223 -1.19 5.99 -15.23
C VAL A 223 -1.08 7.22 -16.13
N ILE A 224 -1.59 8.34 -15.67
CA ILE A 224 -1.63 9.61 -16.43
C ILE A 224 -0.60 10.64 -15.96
N ALA A 225 -0.01 10.41 -14.79
CA ALA A 225 1.10 11.18 -14.24
C ALA A 225 1.95 10.27 -13.35
N ASP A 226 3.28 10.46 -13.37
CA ASP A 226 4.27 9.70 -12.59
C ASP A 226 5.49 10.58 -12.40
N ASP A 227 5.64 11.20 -11.21
CA ASP A 227 6.70 12.18 -10.94
C ASP A 227 6.93 12.41 -9.43
N THR A 228 7.83 13.32 -9.06
CA THR A 228 8.01 13.79 -7.68
C THR A 228 6.81 14.59 -7.19
N PRO A 229 6.58 14.70 -5.86
CA PRO A 229 5.46 15.48 -5.33
C PRO A 229 5.45 16.96 -5.80
N GLU A 230 6.64 17.57 -5.93
CA GLU A 230 6.76 18.96 -6.38
C GLU A 230 6.26 19.13 -7.82
N ARG A 231 6.75 18.30 -8.75
CA ARG A 231 6.33 18.32 -10.15
C ARG A 231 4.90 17.88 -10.33
N PHE A 232 4.43 16.96 -9.48
CA PHE A 232 3.04 16.52 -9.51
C PHE A 232 2.09 17.66 -9.18
N LYS A 233 2.47 18.55 -8.23
CA LYS A 233 1.73 19.75 -7.84
C LYS A 233 1.59 20.75 -8.99
N ASP A 234 2.67 20.90 -9.78
CA ASP A 234 2.76 21.84 -10.91
C ASP A 234 2.42 21.18 -12.26
N SER A 235 1.65 20.09 -12.23
CA SER A 235 1.33 19.31 -13.43
C SER A 235 0.45 20.10 -14.41
N ASP A 236 0.87 20.16 -15.67
CA ASP A 236 0.08 20.73 -16.77
C ASP A 236 -1.10 19.84 -17.21
N ASN A 237 -1.20 18.61 -16.68
CA ASN A 237 -2.30 17.71 -17.00
C ASN A 237 -3.59 18.21 -16.31
N PRO A 238 -4.63 18.58 -17.08
CA PRO A 238 -5.85 19.18 -16.51
C PRO A 238 -6.63 18.22 -15.58
N ILE A 239 -6.48 16.90 -15.76
CA ILE A 239 -7.10 15.89 -14.88
C ILE A 239 -6.37 15.87 -13.53
N VAL A 240 -5.04 15.91 -13.55
CA VAL A 240 -4.22 15.94 -12.33
C VAL A 240 -4.48 17.25 -11.58
N ALA A 241 -4.43 18.39 -12.26
CA ALA A 241 -4.69 19.71 -11.67
C ALA A 241 -6.10 19.79 -11.04
N GLN A 242 -7.13 19.32 -11.75
CA GLN A 242 -8.48 19.26 -11.22
C GLN A 242 -8.59 18.37 -9.98
N PHE A 243 -7.93 17.21 -9.99
CA PHE A 243 -7.97 16.27 -8.87
C PHE A 243 -7.30 16.85 -7.62
N ILE A 244 -6.15 17.53 -7.79
CA ILE A 244 -5.42 18.19 -6.70
C ILE A 244 -6.24 19.34 -6.12
N ALA A 245 -6.84 20.20 -6.97
CA ALA A 245 -7.63 21.36 -6.55
C ALA A 245 -8.98 20.97 -5.93
N GLY A 246 -9.48 19.76 -6.17
CA GLY A 246 -10.83 19.32 -5.78
C GLY A 246 -11.93 20.08 -6.54
N ASP A 247 -11.62 20.59 -7.75
CA ASP A 247 -12.56 21.39 -8.53
C ASP A 247 -13.76 20.57 -9.00
N THR A 248 -14.95 21.17 -8.87
CA THR A 248 -16.21 20.60 -9.35
C THR A 248 -16.45 20.83 -10.85
N GLN A 249 -15.60 21.61 -11.52
CA GLN A 249 -15.65 21.85 -12.96
C GLN A 249 -14.37 21.37 -13.62
N GLY A 250 -14.50 20.57 -14.68
CA GLY A 250 -13.33 20.07 -15.42
C GLY A 250 -13.52 18.70 -16.06
N PRO A 251 -12.45 18.15 -16.66
CA PRO A 251 -12.53 16.94 -17.49
C PRO A 251 -12.97 15.70 -16.74
N ILE A 252 -12.75 15.59 -15.42
CA ILE A 252 -13.12 14.43 -14.62
C ILE A 252 -14.64 14.25 -14.59
N LEU A 253 -15.41 15.32 -14.39
CA LEU A 253 -16.88 15.25 -14.27
C LEU A 253 -17.59 15.30 -15.62
N SER A 254 -17.01 15.94 -16.63
CA SER A 254 -17.56 15.92 -17.99
C SER A 254 -17.53 14.53 -18.61
N ALA A 255 -16.55 13.68 -18.23
CA ALA A 255 -16.46 12.29 -18.70
C ALA A 255 -17.50 11.35 -18.04
N THR A 256 -17.99 11.67 -16.83
CA THR A 256 -18.99 10.87 -16.10
C THR A 256 -20.44 11.15 -16.53
N SER A 257 -20.69 12.25 -17.19
CA SER A 257 -22.06 12.62 -17.65
C SER A 257 -22.44 12.01 -19.01
N THR A 258 -21.57 11.22 -19.63
CA THR A 258 -21.77 10.62 -20.96
C THR A 258 -21.88 9.07 -20.93
N SER A 259 -22.04 8.47 -19.74
CA SER A 259 -22.10 6.99 -19.56
C SER A 259 -23.47 6.53 -19.11
#